data_52fb77b05d673171ee27c53507fda2ce
#
_entry.id   52fb77b05d673171ee27c53507fda2ce
#
_cell.length_a   1.000
_cell.length_b   1.000
_cell.length_c   1.000
_cell.angle_alpha   90.00
_cell.angle_beta   90.00
_cell.angle_gamma   90.00
#
_symmetry.space_group_name_H-M   'P 1'
#
loop_
_entity.id
_entity.type
_entity.pdbx_description
1 polymer ?
#
loop_
_entity_poly.entity_id
_entity_poly.type
_entity_poly.pdbx_seq_one_letter_code
_entity_poly.pdbx_strand_id
1 'polypeptide(L)'
;MVELLDEVIANKALPWAYTGAEAQAETGHWTLAGAMALKCKVLAFAASPLFNDSKPYYEGKYTLGADSCAWYGGSKPELWTKLKTACSDFFTQMNSQGHYQLVKPAGTTQEDYRYAFRSGYILENSTEVLHSVRYSNKAHSNDYQWYNLGWGGKADGSGGNDRYAYCPTQEYIEMFPWADGTPFNWEKAEAEGKLDYMFVQGDTVPGMQQLQNIRYTRDPRLYETSIVNGARQTVNWGDG
;
A
#
# COMPACT_ATOMS: atom_id res chain seq x y z
N MET A 1 -13.83 20.37 0.04
CA MET A 1 -13.71 18.95 -0.42
C MET A 1 -14.66 18.02 0.34
N VAL A 2 -14.65 17.99 1.68
CA VAL A 2 -15.59 17.13 2.45
C VAL A 2 -17.05 17.43 2.10
N GLU A 3 -17.44 18.70 2.05
CA GLU A 3 -18.79 19.12 1.68
C GLU A 3 -19.22 18.63 0.30
N LEU A 4 -18.32 18.72 -0.70
CA LEU A 4 -18.58 18.18 -2.04
C LEU A 4 -18.75 16.67 -2.04
N LEU A 5 -17.98 15.96 -1.23
CA LEU A 5 -18.13 14.51 -1.07
C LEU A 5 -19.44 14.17 -0.35
N ASP A 6 -19.84 14.95 0.64
CA ASP A 6 -21.12 14.78 1.31
C ASP A 6 -22.30 14.97 0.34
N GLU A 7 -22.23 15.96 -0.55
CA GLU A 7 -23.23 16.20 -1.58
C GLU A 7 -23.30 15.01 -2.57
N VAL A 8 -22.17 14.53 -3.06
CA VAL A 8 -22.11 13.38 -3.98
C VAL A 8 -22.67 12.12 -3.32
N ILE A 9 -22.32 11.87 -2.06
CA ILE A 9 -22.80 10.71 -1.29
C ILE A 9 -24.31 10.80 -1.04
N ALA A 10 -24.81 11.98 -0.69
CA ALA A 10 -26.24 12.21 -0.43
C ALA A 10 -27.09 12.05 -1.67
N ASN A 11 -26.62 12.49 -2.83
CA ASN A 11 -27.34 12.40 -4.10
C ASN A 11 -27.51 10.98 -4.61
N LYS A 12 -26.71 10.01 -4.13
CA LYS A 12 -26.76 8.59 -4.54
C LYS A 12 -26.72 8.38 -6.05
N ALA A 13 -26.08 9.29 -6.77
CA ALA A 13 -25.98 9.24 -8.25
C ALA A 13 -24.95 8.21 -8.72
N LEU A 14 -24.00 7.82 -7.86
CA LEU A 14 -22.97 6.85 -8.17
C LEU A 14 -23.41 5.44 -7.76
N PRO A 15 -23.14 4.42 -8.56
CA PRO A 15 -23.32 3.03 -8.15
C PRO A 15 -22.35 2.69 -7.00
N TRP A 16 -22.72 1.71 -6.18
CA TRP A 16 -21.83 1.24 -5.12
C TRP A 16 -20.53 0.68 -5.68
N ALA A 17 -20.64 -0.15 -6.71
CA ALA A 17 -19.54 -0.74 -7.47
C ALA A 17 -19.98 -1.00 -8.90
N TYR A 18 -19.07 -1.02 -9.84
CA TYR A 18 -19.31 -1.55 -11.17
C TYR A 18 -19.02 -3.05 -11.16
N THR A 19 -19.94 -3.86 -11.69
CA THR A 19 -19.84 -5.32 -11.66
C THR A 19 -20.16 -5.94 -13.02
N GLY A 20 -19.74 -7.20 -13.24
CA GLY A 20 -19.99 -7.89 -14.50
C GLY A 20 -19.39 -7.16 -15.71
N ALA A 21 -20.15 -7.01 -16.77
CA ALA A 21 -19.71 -6.35 -18.00
C ALA A 21 -19.37 -4.86 -17.81
N GLU A 22 -20.02 -4.19 -16.88
CA GLU A 22 -19.77 -2.77 -16.59
C GLU A 22 -18.41 -2.58 -15.90
N ALA A 23 -17.94 -3.55 -15.11
CA ALA A 23 -16.68 -3.44 -14.40
C ALA A 23 -15.50 -3.13 -15.33
N GLN A 24 -15.49 -3.70 -16.54
CA GLN A 24 -14.45 -3.46 -17.52
C GLN A 24 -14.63 -2.13 -18.26
N ALA A 25 -15.87 -1.79 -18.62
CA ALA A 25 -16.18 -0.57 -19.36
C ALA A 25 -15.96 0.69 -18.51
N GLU A 26 -16.35 0.62 -17.24
CA GLU A 26 -16.37 1.76 -16.32
C GLU A 26 -15.17 1.80 -15.36
N THR A 27 -14.16 0.95 -15.57
CA THR A 27 -12.94 0.96 -14.75
C THR A 27 -12.29 2.35 -14.75
N GLY A 28 -11.99 2.85 -13.55
CA GLY A 28 -11.43 4.19 -13.35
C GLY A 28 -12.50 5.28 -13.13
N HIS A 29 -13.77 4.98 -13.31
CA HIS A 29 -14.83 5.89 -12.91
C HIS A 29 -15.08 5.79 -11.39
N TRP A 30 -15.56 6.90 -10.82
CA TRP A 30 -15.87 6.96 -9.40
C TRP A 30 -17.10 6.12 -9.07
N THR A 31 -17.01 5.43 -7.95
CA THR A 31 -18.11 4.71 -7.31
C THR A 31 -18.50 5.39 -6.00
N LEU A 32 -19.67 5.07 -5.47
CA LEU A 32 -20.09 5.54 -4.15
C LEU A 32 -19.10 5.08 -3.07
N ALA A 33 -18.64 3.82 -3.14
CA ALA A 33 -17.65 3.29 -2.22
C ALA A 33 -16.32 4.08 -2.31
N GLY A 34 -15.86 4.40 -3.51
CA GLY A 34 -14.67 5.22 -3.73
C GLY A 34 -14.81 6.63 -3.15
N ALA A 35 -15.96 7.27 -3.34
CA ALA A 35 -16.24 8.60 -2.79
C ALA A 35 -16.27 8.61 -1.26
N MET A 36 -16.90 7.60 -0.63
CA MET A 36 -16.93 7.44 0.82
C MET A 36 -15.53 7.17 1.39
N ALA A 37 -14.75 6.31 0.76
CA ALA A 37 -13.38 6.04 1.16
C ALA A 37 -12.47 7.28 1.02
N LEU A 38 -12.64 8.07 -0.05
CA LEU A 38 -11.93 9.33 -0.21
C LEU A 38 -12.29 10.32 0.90
N LYS A 39 -13.55 10.41 1.30
CA LYS A 39 -13.97 11.22 2.44
C LYS A 39 -13.25 10.82 3.73
N CYS A 40 -13.17 9.50 4.01
CA CYS A 40 -12.40 9.00 5.15
C CYS A 40 -10.94 9.41 5.08
N LYS A 41 -10.31 9.25 3.92
CA LYS A 41 -8.91 9.63 3.70
C LYS A 41 -8.66 11.12 3.89
N VAL A 42 -9.52 11.98 3.36
CA VAL A 42 -9.43 13.44 3.52
C VAL A 42 -9.56 13.84 4.99
N LEU A 43 -10.53 13.25 5.71
CA LEU A 43 -10.73 13.51 7.13
C LEU A 43 -9.57 12.99 7.99
N ALA A 44 -8.98 11.83 7.64
CA ALA A 44 -7.81 11.30 8.33
C ALA A 44 -6.60 12.24 8.18
N PHE A 45 -6.39 12.77 6.99
CA PHE A 45 -5.36 13.78 6.75
C PHE A 45 -5.63 15.05 7.56
N ALA A 46 -6.86 15.56 7.51
CA ALA A 46 -7.26 16.77 8.24
C ALA A 46 -7.17 16.61 9.76
N ALA A 47 -7.47 15.41 10.29
CA ALA A 47 -7.38 15.13 11.72
C ALA A 47 -5.96 14.81 12.20
N SER A 48 -5.03 14.58 11.27
CA SER A 48 -3.65 14.20 11.58
C SER A 48 -2.97 15.21 12.49
N PRO A 49 -2.17 14.78 13.49
CA PRO A 49 -1.39 15.65 14.34
C PRO A 49 -0.48 16.62 13.57
N LEU A 50 -0.11 16.29 12.34
CA LEU A 50 0.66 17.18 11.47
C LEU A 50 -0.01 18.57 11.30
N PHE A 51 -1.35 18.60 11.20
CA PHE A 51 -2.14 19.81 11.02
C PHE A 51 -2.99 20.17 12.25
N ASN A 52 -3.35 19.16 13.04
CA ASN A 52 -4.35 19.21 14.09
C ASN A 52 -3.78 18.83 15.45
N ASP A 53 -2.87 19.64 15.93
CA ASP A 53 -2.27 19.52 17.28
C ASP A 53 -2.38 20.84 18.04
N SER A 54 -2.15 20.78 19.35
CA SER A 54 -2.07 21.95 20.24
C SER A 54 -0.90 22.87 19.90
N LYS A 55 0.14 22.32 19.27
CA LYS A 55 1.34 23.05 18.81
C LYS A 55 1.59 22.74 17.33
N PRO A 56 2.19 23.69 16.59
CA PRO A 56 2.61 23.42 15.23
C PRO A 56 3.71 22.35 15.21
N TYR A 57 3.70 21.50 14.19
CA TYR A 57 4.76 20.50 14.00
C TYR A 57 6.14 21.14 13.79
N TYR A 58 6.16 22.35 13.21
CA TYR A 58 7.36 23.12 12.99
C TYR A 58 7.16 24.56 13.52
N GLU A 59 8.03 24.98 14.43
CA GLU A 59 7.97 26.30 15.08
C GLU A 59 8.75 27.39 14.32
N GLY A 60 8.97 27.21 13.02
CA GLY A 60 9.65 28.21 12.19
C GLY A 60 8.80 29.45 11.90
N LYS A 61 9.43 30.52 11.46
CA LYS A 61 8.73 31.66 10.90
C LYS A 61 8.39 31.41 9.46
N TYR A 62 7.12 31.31 9.16
CA TYR A 62 6.62 31.16 7.80
C TYR A 62 6.35 32.51 7.16
N THR A 63 6.39 32.57 5.84
CA THR A 63 5.89 33.71 5.10
C THR A 63 4.35 33.73 5.13
N LEU A 64 3.78 34.91 5.04
CA LEU A 64 2.35 35.19 5.10
C LEU A 64 1.49 34.14 4.40
N GLY A 65 0.59 33.52 5.13
CA GLY A 65 -0.39 32.53 4.62
C GLY A 65 0.06 31.07 4.70
N ALA A 66 1.34 30.77 4.86
CA ALA A 66 1.82 29.39 4.95
C ALA A 66 1.45 28.73 6.29
N ASP A 67 1.41 29.49 7.37
CA ASP A 67 1.07 28.98 8.69
C ASP A 67 -0.33 28.40 8.76
N SER A 68 -1.30 29.07 8.16
CA SER A 68 -2.69 28.60 8.12
C SER A 68 -2.90 27.37 7.21
N CYS A 69 -1.98 27.12 6.31
CA CYS A 69 -2.00 25.91 5.47
C CYS A 69 -1.34 24.71 6.14
N ALA A 70 -0.41 24.96 7.06
CA ALA A 70 0.38 23.91 7.72
C ALA A 70 -0.15 23.54 9.10
N TRP A 71 -0.97 24.38 9.73
CA TRP A 71 -1.49 24.16 11.08
C TRP A 71 -2.78 24.97 11.32
N TYR A 72 -3.74 24.39 12.04
CA TYR A 72 -5.05 25.03 12.28
C TYR A 72 -5.08 26.03 13.41
N GLY A 73 -3.94 26.34 14.03
CA GLY A 73 -3.89 27.24 15.18
C GLY A 73 -4.33 26.61 16.50
N GLY A 74 -4.41 25.28 16.56
CA GLY A 74 -4.81 24.51 17.72
C GLY A 74 -5.49 23.19 17.35
N SER A 75 -5.74 22.35 18.35
CA SER A 75 -6.40 21.06 18.16
C SER A 75 -7.91 21.23 17.92
N LYS A 76 -8.43 20.49 16.96
CA LYS A 76 -9.86 20.39 16.58
C LYS A 76 -10.35 18.94 16.74
N PRO A 77 -10.71 18.51 17.97
CA PRO A 77 -11.11 17.12 18.24
C PRO A 77 -12.30 16.65 17.41
N GLU A 78 -13.15 17.56 16.96
CA GLU A 78 -14.30 17.28 16.10
C GLU A 78 -13.91 16.64 14.75
N LEU A 79 -12.68 16.83 14.27
CA LEU A 79 -12.20 16.20 13.04
C LEU A 79 -12.06 14.68 13.22
N TRP A 80 -11.59 14.22 14.37
CA TRP A 80 -11.54 12.80 14.70
C TRP A 80 -12.95 12.20 14.83
N THR A 81 -13.89 12.93 15.40
CA THR A 81 -15.29 12.50 15.49
C THR A 81 -15.91 12.38 14.09
N LYS A 82 -15.68 13.36 13.22
CA LYS A 82 -16.14 13.31 11.82
C LYS A 82 -15.53 12.13 11.05
N LEU A 83 -14.23 11.88 11.24
CA LEU A 83 -13.55 10.73 10.65
C LEU A 83 -14.16 9.41 11.12
N LYS A 84 -14.33 9.24 12.44
CA LYS A 84 -14.94 8.05 13.02
C LYS A 84 -16.34 7.78 12.43
N THR A 85 -17.16 8.82 12.32
CA THR A 85 -18.50 8.72 11.73
C THR A 85 -18.40 8.30 10.26
N ALA A 86 -17.56 8.97 9.47
CA ALA A 86 -17.40 8.64 8.06
C ALA A 86 -16.92 7.18 7.84
N CYS A 87 -16.00 6.70 8.65
CA CYS A 87 -15.55 5.30 8.60
C CYS A 87 -16.67 4.33 8.99
N SER A 88 -17.44 4.64 10.04
CA SER A 88 -18.59 3.81 10.46
C SER A 88 -19.65 3.73 9.36
N ASP A 89 -19.96 4.84 8.71
CA ASP A 89 -20.90 4.89 7.59
C ASP A 89 -20.42 4.07 6.41
N PHE A 90 -19.13 4.20 6.06
CA PHE A 90 -18.50 3.40 5.00
C PHE A 90 -18.61 1.91 5.28
N PHE A 91 -18.21 1.44 6.47
CA PHE A 91 -18.28 0.03 6.83
C PHE A 91 -19.72 -0.49 6.90
N THR A 92 -20.66 0.34 7.35
CA THR A 92 -22.10 -0.01 7.34
C THR A 92 -22.58 -0.26 5.91
N GLN A 93 -22.24 0.62 4.97
CA GLN A 93 -22.58 0.45 3.57
C GLN A 93 -21.85 -0.75 2.96
N MET A 94 -20.57 -0.93 3.24
CA MET A 94 -19.78 -2.06 2.75
C MET A 94 -20.39 -3.41 3.18
N ASN A 95 -20.79 -3.53 4.44
CA ASN A 95 -21.42 -4.74 4.96
C ASN A 95 -22.81 -4.99 4.35
N SER A 96 -23.57 -3.93 4.06
CA SER A 96 -24.90 -4.00 3.50
C SER A 96 -24.91 -4.29 1.99
N GLN A 97 -23.99 -3.67 1.24
CA GLN A 97 -23.95 -3.75 -0.23
C GLN A 97 -23.09 -4.92 -0.72
N GLY A 98 -22.11 -5.38 0.10
CA GLY A 98 -21.14 -6.39 -0.32
C GLY A 98 -20.16 -5.87 -1.37
N HIS A 99 -19.66 -6.75 -2.21
CA HIS A 99 -18.67 -6.59 -3.28
C HIS A 99 -17.26 -6.35 -2.77
N TYR A 100 -17.01 -5.31 -1.98
CA TYR A 100 -15.68 -5.00 -1.48
C TYR A 100 -15.34 -5.80 -0.23
N GLN A 101 -14.17 -6.43 -0.26
CA GLN A 101 -13.63 -7.21 0.86
C GLN A 101 -12.14 -7.45 0.65
N LEU A 102 -11.43 -7.76 1.72
CA LEU A 102 -10.04 -8.19 1.64
C LEU A 102 -9.94 -9.54 0.91
N VAL A 103 -9.00 -9.65 -0.01
CA VAL A 103 -8.66 -10.92 -0.65
C VAL A 103 -8.05 -11.85 0.38
N LYS A 104 -8.65 -13.03 0.52
CA LYS A 104 -8.18 -14.03 1.49
C LYS A 104 -7.28 -15.03 0.79
N PRO A 105 -6.25 -15.55 1.50
CA PRO A 105 -5.43 -16.61 0.97
C PRO A 105 -6.27 -17.88 0.71
N ALA A 106 -5.95 -18.60 -0.35
CA ALA A 106 -6.63 -19.85 -0.71
C ALA A 106 -6.24 -21.01 0.23
N GLY A 107 -5.07 -20.90 0.85
CA GLY A 107 -4.52 -21.89 1.79
C GLY A 107 -3.77 -21.22 2.95
N THR A 108 -2.84 -21.94 3.56
CA THR A 108 -2.10 -21.52 4.75
C THR A 108 -0.59 -21.41 4.53
N THR A 109 -0.14 -21.59 3.30
CA THR A 109 1.28 -21.44 2.97
C THR A 109 1.68 -19.97 2.86
N GLN A 110 2.96 -19.68 3.00
CA GLN A 110 3.46 -18.31 2.79
C GLN A 110 3.14 -17.81 1.37
N GLU A 111 3.19 -18.68 0.36
CA GLU A 111 2.86 -18.29 -1.01
C GLU A 111 1.37 -17.95 -1.18
N ASP A 112 0.46 -18.65 -0.50
CA ASP A 112 -0.96 -18.30 -0.48
C ASP A 112 -1.18 -16.88 0.05
N TYR A 113 -0.50 -16.53 1.14
CA TYR A 113 -0.58 -15.18 1.73
C TYR A 113 0.05 -14.11 0.84
N ARG A 114 1.19 -14.41 0.21
CA ARG A 114 1.85 -13.52 -0.75
C ARG A 114 0.95 -13.28 -1.95
N TYR A 115 0.38 -14.34 -2.53
CA TYR A 115 -0.53 -14.23 -3.65
C TYR A 115 -1.79 -13.42 -3.29
N ALA A 116 -2.41 -13.68 -2.15
CA ALA A 116 -3.58 -12.93 -1.70
C ALA A 116 -3.27 -11.43 -1.55
N PHE A 117 -2.15 -11.08 -0.93
CA PHE A 117 -1.74 -9.70 -0.77
C PHE A 117 -1.47 -9.02 -2.12
N ARG A 118 -0.72 -9.68 -3.00
CA ARG A 118 -0.44 -9.16 -4.35
C ARG A 118 -1.71 -8.97 -5.16
N SER A 119 -2.60 -9.95 -5.12
CA SER A 119 -3.88 -9.93 -5.84
C SER A 119 -4.79 -8.78 -5.40
N GLY A 120 -4.67 -8.36 -4.14
CA GLY A 120 -5.46 -7.26 -3.59
C GLY A 120 -5.32 -5.96 -4.37
N TYR A 121 -4.15 -5.67 -4.94
CA TYR A 121 -3.91 -4.40 -5.61
C TYR A 121 -3.44 -4.50 -7.07
N ILE A 122 -2.98 -5.68 -7.52
CA ILE A 122 -2.50 -5.87 -8.90
C ILE A 122 -3.61 -6.31 -9.83
N LEU A 123 -4.50 -7.19 -9.36
CA LEU A 123 -5.54 -7.73 -10.22
C LEU A 123 -6.56 -6.66 -10.56
N GLU A 124 -6.83 -6.55 -11.84
CA GLU A 124 -7.93 -5.72 -12.34
C GLU A 124 -9.24 -6.20 -11.71
N ASN A 125 -10.05 -5.26 -11.24
CA ASN A 125 -11.31 -5.55 -10.54
C ASN A 125 -11.19 -6.34 -9.22
N SER A 126 -10.02 -6.28 -8.56
CA SER A 126 -9.89 -6.82 -7.20
C SER A 126 -10.93 -6.20 -6.26
N THR A 127 -11.49 -7.03 -5.38
CA THR A 127 -12.47 -6.58 -4.37
C THR A 127 -11.87 -5.63 -3.32
N GLU A 128 -10.55 -5.48 -3.25
CA GLU A 128 -9.88 -4.49 -2.40
C GLU A 128 -9.76 -3.12 -3.06
N VAL A 129 -9.87 -3.02 -4.38
CA VAL A 129 -9.66 -1.79 -5.12
C VAL A 129 -10.95 -0.98 -5.19
N LEU A 130 -11.02 0.08 -4.40
CA LEU A 130 -12.17 0.99 -4.35
C LEU A 130 -12.18 1.99 -5.51
N HIS A 131 -11.01 2.38 -5.98
CA HIS A 131 -10.81 3.26 -7.12
C HIS A 131 -9.43 3.05 -7.72
N SER A 132 -9.34 2.99 -9.04
CA SER A 132 -8.08 2.85 -9.77
C SER A 132 -7.99 3.87 -10.88
N VAL A 133 -6.77 4.27 -11.22
CA VAL A 133 -6.48 5.10 -12.39
C VAL A 133 -5.88 4.21 -13.46
N ARG A 134 -6.52 4.15 -14.61
CA ARG A 134 -5.96 3.44 -15.77
C ARG A 134 -4.96 4.31 -16.51
N TYR A 135 -3.81 3.75 -16.75
CA TYR A 135 -2.82 4.34 -17.64
C TYR A 135 -2.87 3.62 -19.00
N SER A 136 -3.03 4.39 -20.07
CA SER A 136 -2.96 3.85 -21.42
C SER A 136 -1.53 3.39 -21.71
N ASN A 137 -1.38 2.16 -22.15
CA ASN A 137 -0.11 1.48 -22.36
C ASN A 137 0.79 2.10 -23.45
N LYS A 138 0.30 3.06 -24.22
CA LYS A 138 1.00 3.54 -25.43
C LYS A 138 1.91 4.75 -25.24
N ALA A 139 1.74 5.52 -24.18
CA ALA A 139 2.44 6.80 -24.06
C ALA A 139 3.57 6.83 -23.01
N HIS A 140 3.52 5.97 -21.98
CA HIS A 140 4.39 6.08 -20.81
C HIS A 140 4.85 4.74 -20.24
N SER A 141 4.89 3.69 -21.05
CA SER A 141 5.27 2.34 -20.58
C SER A 141 6.66 2.27 -19.95
N ASN A 142 7.56 3.16 -20.36
CA ASN A 142 8.92 3.17 -19.82
C ASN A 142 9.04 4.01 -18.55
N ASP A 143 8.29 5.10 -18.41
CA ASP A 143 8.50 6.04 -17.32
C ASP A 143 7.95 5.52 -16.00
N TYR A 144 6.82 4.83 -16.02
CA TYR A 144 6.16 4.39 -14.78
C TYR A 144 6.72 3.10 -14.19
N GLN A 145 7.02 2.12 -15.02
CA GLN A 145 7.54 0.83 -14.56
C GLN A 145 9.02 0.90 -14.20
N TRP A 146 9.80 1.65 -14.95
CA TRP A 146 11.24 1.71 -14.79
C TRP A 146 11.69 2.67 -13.69
N TYR A 147 11.02 3.82 -13.58
CA TYR A 147 11.37 4.84 -12.60
C TYR A 147 10.80 4.57 -11.21
N ASN A 148 9.62 3.96 -11.14
CA ASN A 148 8.93 3.76 -9.87
C ASN A 148 9.26 2.43 -9.18
N LEU A 149 9.67 1.40 -9.93
CA LEU A 149 9.91 0.07 -9.36
C LEU A 149 11.40 -0.20 -9.03
N GLY A 150 12.27 0.75 -9.24
CA GLY A 150 13.68 0.59 -8.91
C GLY A 150 14.42 -0.46 -9.75
N TRP A 151 13.85 -0.85 -10.86
CA TRP A 151 14.43 -1.81 -11.81
C TRP A 151 15.38 -1.13 -12.80
N GLY A 152 16.15 -0.17 -12.34
CA GLY A 152 17.09 0.51 -13.17
C GLY A 152 18.33 -0.31 -13.51
N GLY A 153 18.66 -1.27 -12.70
CA GLY A 153 19.80 -2.15 -12.97
C GLY A 153 19.38 -3.33 -13.83
N LYS A 154 19.66 -3.31 -15.11
CA LYS A 154 19.67 -4.56 -15.84
C LYS A 154 20.71 -5.45 -15.21
N ALA A 155 20.32 -6.66 -14.84
CA ALA A 155 21.23 -7.69 -14.31
C ALA A 155 22.39 -8.01 -15.26
N ASP A 156 22.30 -7.56 -16.52
CA ASP A 156 23.30 -7.73 -17.57
C ASP A 156 24.26 -6.53 -17.74
N GLY A 157 24.17 -5.49 -16.90
CA GLY A 157 25.03 -4.32 -16.97
C GLY A 157 24.79 -3.41 -18.18
N SER A 158 23.77 -3.65 -18.99
CA SER A 158 23.51 -2.88 -20.21
C SER A 158 22.72 -1.59 -19.95
N GLY A 159 23.23 -0.71 -19.08
CA GLY A 159 22.86 0.69 -19.04
C GLY A 159 21.38 0.97 -18.78
N GLY A 160 20.86 0.56 -17.65
CA GLY A 160 19.60 1.07 -17.13
C GLY A 160 19.80 2.41 -16.41
N ASN A 161 18.76 3.23 -16.34
CA ASN A 161 18.75 4.41 -15.49
C ASN A 161 18.55 3.96 -14.03
N ASP A 162 19.61 3.61 -13.35
CA ASP A 162 19.63 3.15 -11.95
C ASP A 162 19.30 4.24 -10.93
N ARG A 163 18.86 5.40 -11.41
CA ARG A 163 18.89 6.65 -10.66
C ARG A 163 17.70 6.85 -9.73
N TYR A 164 16.66 6.05 -9.85
CA TYR A 164 15.35 6.37 -9.25
C TYR A 164 14.68 5.19 -8.56
N ALA A 165 15.48 4.26 -8.02
CA ALA A 165 14.93 3.18 -7.22
C ALA A 165 14.22 3.75 -5.98
N TYR A 166 12.95 3.44 -5.82
CA TYR A 166 12.29 3.64 -4.53
C TYR A 166 12.84 2.60 -3.56
N CYS A 167 13.66 3.07 -2.64
CA CYS A 167 14.17 2.23 -1.57
C CYS A 167 13.28 2.43 -0.33
N PRO A 168 12.76 1.36 0.26
CA PRO A 168 12.09 1.47 1.55
C PRO A 168 13.10 1.90 2.62
N THR A 169 12.64 2.63 3.63
CA THR A 169 13.49 2.93 4.78
C THR A 169 13.74 1.68 5.62
N GLN A 170 14.79 1.70 6.43
CA GLN A 170 15.09 0.61 7.34
C GLN A 170 13.96 0.38 8.34
N GLU A 171 13.36 1.45 8.85
CA GLU A 171 12.22 1.41 9.77
C GLU A 171 11.00 0.76 9.12
N TYR A 172 10.76 1.03 7.82
CA TYR A 172 9.67 0.37 7.11
C TYR A 172 9.88 -1.15 7.03
N ILE A 173 11.09 -1.60 6.75
CA ILE A 173 11.43 -3.04 6.73
C ILE A 173 11.27 -3.66 8.14
N GLU A 174 11.60 -2.92 9.19
CA GLU A 174 11.44 -3.36 10.57
C GLU A 174 9.98 -3.58 10.97
N MET A 175 9.05 -2.83 10.39
CA MET A 175 7.60 -2.98 10.67
C MET A 175 7.04 -4.38 10.34
N PHE A 176 7.68 -5.12 9.45
CA PHE A 176 7.26 -6.49 9.14
C PHE A 176 7.80 -7.46 10.19
N PRO A 177 6.94 -8.22 10.90
CA PRO A 177 7.36 -9.15 11.92
C PRO A 177 8.08 -10.38 11.35
N TRP A 178 8.62 -11.22 12.21
CA TRP A 178 9.00 -12.58 11.86
C TRP A 178 7.76 -13.37 11.38
N ALA A 179 7.99 -14.46 10.66
CA ALA A 179 6.90 -15.29 10.11
C ALA A 179 5.97 -15.90 11.18
N ASP A 180 6.43 -15.99 12.43
CA ASP A 180 5.63 -16.41 13.58
C ASP A 180 4.84 -15.27 14.24
N GLY A 181 4.91 -14.05 13.69
CA GLY A 181 4.24 -12.85 14.19
C GLY A 181 5.00 -12.09 15.29
N THR A 182 6.16 -12.57 15.73
CA THR A 182 6.97 -11.83 16.71
C THR A 182 7.57 -10.57 16.07
N PRO A 183 7.56 -9.41 16.77
CA PRO A 183 8.14 -8.19 16.23
C PRO A 183 9.60 -8.36 15.83
N PHE A 184 9.96 -7.82 14.68
CA PHE A 184 11.35 -7.75 14.25
C PHE A 184 12.01 -6.49 14.83
N ASN A 185 13.27 -6.59 15.16
CA ASN A 185 14.12 -5.47 15.54
C ASN A 185 15.56 -5.78 15.13
N TRP A 186 16.24 -4.81 14.54
CA TRP A 186 17.59 -4.99 13.99
C TRP A 186 18.61 -5.32 15.07
N GLU A 187 18.65 -4.55 16.15
CA GLU A 187 19.62 -4.72 17.24
C GLU A 187 19.45 -6.09 17.91
N LYS A 188 18.20 -6.49 18.12
CA LYS A 188 17.88 -7.79 18.68
C LYS A 188 18.29 -8.93 17.74
N ALA A 189 18.01 -8.78 16.44
CA ALA A 189 18.40 -9.80 15.45
C ALA A 189 19.91 -9.95 15.35
N GLU A 190 20.66 -8.86 15.45
CA GLU A 190 22.12 -8.87 15.50
C GLU A 190 22.62 -9.57 16.79
N ALA A 191 22.14 -9.17 17.94
CA ALA A 191 22.51 -9.76 19.24
C ALA A 191 22.23 -11.27 19.31
N GLU A 192 21.19 -11.75 18.61
CA GLU A 192 20.80 -13.15 18.54
C GLU A 192 21.47 -13.92 17.38
N GLY A 193 22.34 -13.27 16.59
CA GLY A 193 23.02 -13.88 15.44
C GLY A 193 22.07 -14.26 14.29
N LYS A 194 20.97 -13.53 14.12
CA LYS A 194 19.91 -13.83 13.15
C LYS A 194 20.00 -13.01 11.84
N LEU A 195 21.00 -12.15 11.70
CA LEU A 195 21.11 -11.29 10.52
C LEU A 195 21.32 -12.07 9.21
N ASP A 196 22.07 -13.18 9.26
CA ASP A 196 22.35 -13.97 8.06
C ASP A 196 21.10 -14.60 7.43
N TYR A 197 20.06 -14.81 8.22
CA TYR A 197 18.78 -15.38 7.76
C TYR A 197 17.57 -14.51 8.09
N MET A 198 17.78 -13.23 8.27
CA MET A 198 16.72 -12.28 8.61
C MET A 198 15.63 -12.15 7.53
N PHE A 199 15.93 -12.51 6.30
CA PHE A 199 14.95 -12.49 5.20
C PHE A 199 14.63 -13.87 4.67
N VAL A 200 15.66 -14.69 4.51
CA VAL A 200 15.54 -15.99 3.87
C VAL A 200 16.46 -16.99 4.56
N GLN A 201 15.96 -18.18 4.76
CA GLN A 201 16.75 -19.34 5.17
C GLN A 201 16.67 -20.41 4.07
N GLY A 202 17.77 -21.06 3.78
CA GLY A 202 17.82 -22.11 2.77
C GLY A 202 19.12 -22.88 2.80
N ASP A 203 19.17 -23.92 1.99
CA ASP A 203 20.34 -24.81 1.93
C ASP A 203 21.35 -24.27 0.92
N THR A 204 22.62 -24.22 1.32
CA THR A 204 23.74 -23.90 0.44
C THR A 204 24.17 -25.19 -0.26
N VAL A 205 24.12 -25.22 -1.59
CA VAL A 205 24.57 -26.36 -2.39
C VAL A 205 25.88 -25.97 -3.10
N PRO A 206 26.96 -26.76 -2.97
CA PRO A 206 28.22 -26.48 -3.64
C PRO A 206 28.04 -26.36 -5.15
N GLY A 207 28.58 -25.29 -5.73
CA GLY A 207 28.47 -25.00 -7.17
C GLY A 207 27.20 -24.26 -7.61
N MET A 208 26.26 -24.00 -6.71
CA MET A 208 25.09 -23.19 -6.98
C MET A 208 25.22 -21.82 -6.33
N GLN A 209 24.87 -20.78 -7.09
CA GLN A 209 24.87 -19.39 -6.57
C GLN A 209 23.62 -19.06 -5.74
N GLN A 210 22.54 -19.85 -5.87
CA GLN A 210 21.28 -19.59 -5.20
C GLN A 210 21.00 -20.64 -4.13
N LEU A 211 20.42 -20.18 -3.03
CA LEU A 211 19.93 -21.06 -1.97
C LEU A 211 18.85 -22.02 -2.52
N GLN A 212 18.88 -23.25 -2.04
CA GLN A 212 17.84 -24.24 -2.30
C GLN A 212 16.90 -24.34 -1.08
N ASN A 213 15.72 -24.96 -1.27
CA ASN A 213 14.74 -25.16 -0.20
C ASN A 213 14.46 -23.89 0.61
N ILE A 214 14.26 -22.78 -0.09
CA ILE A 214 14.09 -21.44 0.51
C ILE A 214 12.87 -21.43 1.42
N ARG A 215 13.08 -20.92 2.63
CA ARG A 215 12.03 -20.56 3.59
C ARG A 215 12.13 -19.08 3.89
N TYR A 216 11.02 -18.38 3.77
CA TYR A 216 10.92 -16.97 4.12
C TYR A 216 10.74 -16.82 5.62
N THR A 217 11.55 -15.97 6.24
CA THR A 217 11.64 -15.84 7.71
C THR A 217 10.79 -14.70 8.26
N ARG A 218 10.27 -13.85 7.38
CA ARG A 218 9.47 -12.67 7.75
C ARG A 218 8.03 -12.80 7.25
N ASP A 219 7.20 -11.84 7.63
CA ASP A 219 5.83 -11.69 7.14
C ASP A 219 5.79 -11.74 5.60
N PRO A 220 4.89 -12.51 5.00
CA PRO A 220 4.78 -12.66 3.55
C PRO A 220 4.66 -11.35 2.78
N ARG A 221 4.04 -10.33 3.36
CA ARG A 221 3.84 -9.01 2.75
C ARG A 221 5.15 -8.29 2.47
N LEU A 222 6.19 -8.53 3.26
CA LEU A 222 7.51 -7.94 3.02
C LEU A 222 8.02 -8.27 1.62
N TYR A 223 7.87 -9.52 1.19
CA TYR A 223 8.41 -10.01 -0.09
C TYR A 223 7.61 -9.54 -1.31
N GLU A 224 6.43 -9.00 -1.09
CA GLU A 224 5.60 -8.38 -2.14
C GLU A 224 5.76 -6.85 -2.20
N THR A 225 6.29 -6.24 -1.15
CA THR A 225 6.48 -4.79 -1.07
C THR A 225 7.92 -4.36 -1.26
N SER A 226 8.88 -5.25 -1.02
CA SER A 226 10.30 -4.92 -1.01
C SER A 226 11.15 -6.04 -1.58
N ILE A 227 12.12 -5.68 -2.38
CA ILE A 227 13.15 -6.62 -2.85
C ILE A 227 14.18 -6.76 -1.73
N VAL A 228 14.30 -7.96 -1.20
CA VAL A 228 15.23 -8.27 -0.12
C VAL A 228 16.19 -9.39 -0.53
N ASN A 229 17.38 -9.39 0.07
CA ASN A 229 18.43 -10.34 -0.26
C ASN A 229 17.98 -11.80 -0.09
N GLY A 230 18.24 -12.63 -1.10
CA GLY A 230 17.92 -14.06 -1.12
C GLY A 230 16.47 -14.41 -1.44
N ALA A 231 15.56 -13.45 -1.46
CA ALA A 231 14.18 -13.71 -1.85
C ALA A 231 14.06 -13.89 -3.37
N ARG A 232 13.24 -14.86 -3.77
CA ARG A 232 12.85 -15.00 -5.18
C ARG A 232 11.82 -13.96 -5.54
N GLN A 233 12.07 -13.25 -6.63
CA GLN A 233 11.04 -12.42 -7.24
C GLN A 233 10.05 -13.29 -8.00
N THR A 234 8.80 -12.91 -7.93
CA THR A 234 7.78 -13.48 -8.81
C THR A 234 7.96 -12.83 -10.19
N VAL A 235 8.51 -13.58 -11.14
CA VAL A 235 8.88 -13.06 -12.47
C VAL A 235 7.67 -12.81 -13.37
N ASN A 236 6.53 -13.41 -13.07
CA ASN A 236 5.33 -13.34 -13.92
C ASN A 236 4.25 -12.51 -13.23
N TRP A 237 4.20 -11.25 -13.59
CA TRP A 237 3.14 -10.32 -13.18
C TRP A 237 1.84 -10.51 -14.01
N GLY A 238 1.81 -11.45 -14.93
CA GLY A 238 0.76 -11.60 -15.92
C GLY A 238 0.10 -12.96 -16.07
N ASP A 239 0.59 -13.97 -15.37
CA ASP A 239 0.02 -15.31 -15.45
C ASP A 239 -0.85 -15.57 -14.21
N GLY A 240 -2.06 -15.02 -14.25
CA GLY A 240 -3.17 -15.37 -13.39
C GLY A 240 -4.26 -16.05 -14.21
#